data_27a9ec0590ecfb3860ebf83230e564f5
#
_entry.id   27a9ec0590ecfb3860ebf83230e564f5
#
_cell.length_a   1.000
_cell.length_b   1.000
_cell.length_c   1.000
_cell.angle_alpha   90.00
_cell.angle_beta   90.00
_cell.angle_gamma   90.00
#
_symmetry.space_group_name_H-M   'P 1'
#
loop_
_entity.id
_entity.type
_entity.pdbx_description
1 polymer ?
#
loop_
_entity_poly.entity_id
_entity_poly.type
_entity_poly.pdbx_seq_one_letter_code
_entity_poly.pdbx_strand_id
1 'polypeptide(L)'
;PVLPCAMPDNSVHATTRVTVHDGTGESLAAELSRPFDDALVYSRSVYLQRNTIMQSFDIETDGTLWYLQLGGNDPELLYVLRGAPNESPKDYMMLRWFGHGTNFAVEEQGTERYIWIGSNGNKLSDGSYSQSNTVSRLKYSPDKNRKLDLCGGDTFFIKDKWNVHPAIDTDNDILCITASTTGVRDFIFYRLSDAL
;
A
#
# COMPACT_ATOMS: atom_id res chain seq x y z
N PRO A 1 6.86 -16.36 -17.83
CA PRO A 1 7.42 -17.37 -16.95
C PRO A 1 7.85 -16.69 -15.67
N VAL A 2 7.19 -17.07 -14.57
CA VAL A 2 7.54 -16.59 -13.24
C VAL A 2 8.90 -17.20 -12.91
N LEU A 3 9.95 -16.39 -12.89
CA LEU A 3 11.21 -16.80 -12.30
C LEU A 3 11.07 -16.64 -10.79
N PRO A 4 11.32 -17.70 -10.00
CA PRO A 4 11.46 -17.50 -8.57
C PRO A 4 12.65 -16.55 -8.37
N CYS A 5 12.39 -15.37 -7.81
CA CYS A 5 13.45 -14.48 -7.37
C CYS A 5 14.17 -15.22 -6.23
N ALA A 6 15.35 -15.75 -6.52
CA ALA A 6 16.24 -16.20 -5.47
C ALA A 6 16.64 -14.93 -4.72
N MET A 7 16.19 -14.78 -3.49
CA MET A 7 16.66 -13.72 -2.60
C MET A 7 18.19 -13.81 -2.56
N PRO A 8 18.91 -12.71 -2.78
CA PRO A 8 20.34 -12.71 -2.57
C PRO A 8 20.60 -13.11 -1.11
N ASP A 9 21.58 -13.99 -0.90
CA ASP A 9 21.97 -14.57 0.40
C ASP A 9 22.39 -13.52 1.45
N ASN A 10 22.40 -12.25 1.07
CA ASN A 10 22.69 -11.09 1.92
C ASN A 10 21.47 -10.31 2.37
N SER A 11 20.25 -10.84 2.22
CA SER A 11 19.10 -10.24 2.85
C SER A 11 19.35 -10.28 4.36
N VAL A 12 19.59 -9.11 4.95
CA VAL A 12 19.54 -8.94 6.40
C VAL A 12 18.11 -9.26 6.78
N HIS A 13 17.86 -10.51 7.11
CA HIS A 13 16.64 -10.87 7.80
C HIS A 13 16.68 -10.12 9.13
N ALA A 14 15.95 -9.03 9.23
CA ALA A 14 15.50 -8.53 10.50
C ALA A 14 14.57 -9.60 11.05
N THR A 15 15.16 -10.68 11.55
CA THR A 15 14.47 -11.62 12.41
C THR A 15 14.15 -10.82 13.65
N THR A 16 12.94 -10.29 13.71
CA THR A 16 12.34 -9.99 15.01
C THR A 16 12.25 -11.32 15.70
N ARG A 17 13.28 -11.68 16.46
CA ARG A 17 13.23 -12.78 17.38
C ARG A 17 12.23 -12.39 18.45
N VAL A 18 11.00 -12.82 18.29
CA VAL A 18 10.12 -12.97 19.43
C VAL A 18 10.66 -14.17 20.20
N THR A 19 11.59 -13.92 21.09
CA THR A 19 12.02 -14.94 22.04
C THR A 19 10.91 -15.02 23.06
N VAL A 20 9.99 -15.96 22.88
CA VAL A 20 9.05 -16.34 23.93
C VAL A 20 9.88 -17.04 24.99
N HIS A 21 10.23 -16.34 26.07
CA HIS A 21 10.85 -16.95 27.25
C HIS A 21 9.79 -17.72 28.00
N ASP A 22 10.09 -18.98 28.26
CA ASP A 22 9.33 -19.87 29.10
C ASP A 22 9.24 -19.30 30.53
N GLY A 23 8.18 -18.65 30.84
CA GLY A 23 7.62 -18.58 32.18
C GLY A 23 8.27 -17.72 33.26
N THR A 24 9.30 -16.90 33.00
CA THR A 24 9.81 -15.98 34.03
C THR A 24 9.34 -14.53 33.90
N GLY A 25 8.45 -14.20 33.00
CA GLY A 25 7.71 -12.92 32.90
C GLY A 25 8.49 -11.59 32.99
N GLU A 26 9.66 -11.60 33.62
CA GLU A 26 10.40 -10.38 33.93
C GLU A 26 11.14 -9.79 32.73
N SER A 27 11.67 -10.60 31.81
CA SER A 27 12.40 -10.09 30.66
C SER A 27 11.47 -9.52 29.60
N LEU A 28 10.30 -10.14 29.42
CA LEU A 28 9.29 -9.65 28.47
C LEU A 28 8.67 -8.34 28.97
N ALA A 29 8.40 -8.23 30.27
CA ALA A 29 7.90 -7.00 30.86
C ALA A 29 8.93 -5.86 30.81
N ALA A 30 10.23 -6.16 30.97
CA ALA A 30 11.29 -5.16 30.83
C ALA A 30 11.52 -4.70 29.41
N GLU A 31 11.39 -5.58 28.39
CA GLU A 31 11.46 -5.18 26.98
C GLU A 31 10.23 -4.40 26.52
N LEU A 32 9.06 -4.77 26.99
CA LEU A 32 7.81 -4.04 26.70
C LEU A 32 7.71 -2.71 27.45
N SER A 33 8.50 -2.51 28.51
CA SER A 33 8.53 -1.26 29.27
C SER A 33 9.55 -0.24 28.75
N ARG A 34 10.30 -0.54 27.69
CA ARG A 34 11.12 0.47 27.02
C ARG A 34 10.21 1.57 26.50
N PRO A 35 10.43 2.83 26.88
CA PRO A 35 9.73 3.94 26.30
C PRO A 35 9.90 3.89 24.79
N PHE A 36 8.82 3.79 24.04
CA PHE A 36 8.86 3.79 22.58
C PHE A 36 9.55 5.07 22.05
N ASP A 37 9.48 6.14 22.83
CA ASP A 37 10.11 7.42 22.56
C ASP A 37 11.64 7.34 22.42
N ASP A 38 12.31 6.39 23.09
CA ASP A 38 13.77 6.22 22.97
C ASP A 38 14.17 5.67 21.57
N ALA A 39 13.25 5.06 20.85
CA ALA A 39 13.45 4.56 19.50
C ALA A 39 12.96 5.55 18.42
N LEU A 40 12.38 6.69 18.82
CA LEU A 40 11.83 7.67 17.90
C LEU A 40 12.95 8.39 17.15
N VAL A 41 13.08 8.12 15.85
CA VAL A 41 14.03 8.80 14.97
C VAL A 41 13.39 10.06 14.38
N TYR A 42 12.09 9.99 14.08
CA TYR A 42 11.41 11.04 13.34
C TYR A 42 9.89 11.00 13.53
N SER A 43 9.28 12.16 13.71
CA SER A 43 7.83 12.32 13.79
C SER A 43 7.37 13.53 12.98
N ARG A 44 6.29 13.36 12.22
CA ARG A 44 5.65 14.44 11.46
C ARG A 44 4.13 14.33 11.54
N SER A 45 3.48 15.49 11.47
CA SER A 45 2.02 15.58 11.36
C SER A 45 1.60 15.75 9.91
N VAL A 46 0.39 15.30 9.60
CA VAL A 46 -0.23 15.46 8.29
C VAL A 46 -1.60 16.08 8.46
N TYR A 47 -1.91 17.09 7.66
CA TYR A 47 -3.25 17.67 7.59
C TYR A 47 -4.09 16.88 6.60
N LEU A 48 -5.12 16.22 7.09
CA LEU A 48 -6.02 15.43 6.27
C LEU A 48 -6.94 16.32 5.45
N GLN A 49 -7.12 16.01 4.18
CA GLN A 49 -8.03 16.73 3.27
C GLN A 49 -9.50 16.45 3.56
N ARG A 50 -9.79 15.26 4.08
CA ARG A 50 -11.14 14.78 4.36
C ARG A 50 -11.29 14.45 5.84
N ASN A 51 -12.52 14.51 6.32
CA ASN A 51 -12.86 14.08 7.68
C ASN A 51 -12.99 12.55 7.77
N THR A 52 -12.01 11.84 7.19
CA THR A 52 -11.87 10.38 7.22
C THR A 52 -10.45 10.05 7.61
N ILE A 53 -10.24 8.85 8.13
CA ILE A 53 -8.90 8.41 8.50
C ILE A 53 -8.02 8.19 7.26
N MET A 54 -6.72 8.30 7.43
CA MET A 54 -5.73 7.86 6.47
C MET A 54 -5.77 6.33 6.40
N GLN A 55 -6.01 5.76 5.22
CA GLN A 55 -6.09 4.31 5.03
C GLN A 55 -4.72 3.66 4.85
N SER A 56 -3.86 4.32 4.12
CA SER A 56 -2.48 3.91 3.86
C SER A 56 -1.64 5.11 3.44
N PHE A 57 -0.33 4.96 3.49
CA PHE A 57 0.61 6.00 3.06
C PHE A 57 1.86 5.39 2.43
N ASP A 58 2.57 6.20 1.66
CA ASP A 58 3.88 5.95 1.08
C ASP A 58 4.71 7.24 1.10
N ILE A 59 6.03 7.14 1.07
CA ILE A 59 6.94 8.29 1.17
C ILE A 59 7.99 8.16 0.08
N GLU A 60 8.08 9.17 -0.77
CA GLU A 60 9.15 9.27 -1.78
C GLU A 60 10.50 9.58 -1.14
N THR A 61 11.56 9.35 -1.91
CA THR A 61 12.93 9.59 -1.49
C THR A 61 13.21 11.05 -1.11
N ASP A 62 12.48 12.00 -1.69
CA ASP A 62 12.55 13.43 -1.36
C ASP A 62 11.75 13.84 -0.11
N GLY A 63 11.05 12.89 0.49
CA GLY A 63 10.20 13.09 1.66
C GLY A 63 8.77 13.52 1.34
N THR A 64 8.37 13.56 0.06
CA THR A 64 6.98 13.77 -0.31
C THR A 64 6.12 12.63 0.24
N LEU A 65 5.11 12.99 1.01
CA LEU A 65 4.16 12.04 1.57
C LEU A 65 2.98 11.85 0.63
N TRP A 66 2.67 10.59 0.37
CA TRP A 66 1.48 10.14 -0.33
C TRP A 66 0.57 9.38 0.61
N TYR A 67 -0.73 9.58 0.49
CA TYR A 67 -1.68 8.86 1.34
C TYR A 67 -3.06 8.73 0.71
N LEU A 68 -3.80 7.75 1.19
CA LEU A 68 -5.16 7.47 0.76
C LEU A 68 -6.18 7.85 1.82
N GLN A 69 -7.28 8.45 1.39
CA GLN A 69 -8.46 8.68 2.21
C GLN A 69 -9.73 8.25 1.48
N LEU A 70 -10.68 7.69 2.21
CA LEU A 70 -12.03 7.42 1.69
C LEU A 70 -12.81 8.73 1.49
N GLY A 71 -13.75 8.72 0.56
CA GLY A 71 -14.60 9.85 0.23
C GLY A 71 -15.69 10.20 1.26
N GLY A 72 -15.64 9.61 2.44
CA GLY A 72 -16.63 9.83 3.50
C GLY A 72 -17.96 9.15 3.19
N ASN A 73 -18.96 9.91 2.76
CA ASN A 73 -20.30 9.39 2.44
C ASN A 73 -20.38 8.64 1.10
N ASP A 74 -19.30 8.64 0.31
CA ASP A 74 -19.21 7.92 -0.96
C ASP A 74 -18.19 6.79 -0.84
N PRO A 75 -18.63 5.55 -0.54
CA PRO A 75 -17.73 4.44 -0.32
C PRO A 75 -17.01 3.96 -1.59
N GLU A 76 -17.45 4.41 -2.78
CA GLU A 76 -16.77 4.15 -4.04
C GLU A 76 -15.56 5.04 -4.29
N LEU A 77 -15.46 6.13 -3.52
CA LEU A 77 -14.51 7.18 -3.79
C LEU A 77 -13.30 7.09 -2.86
N LEU A 78 -12.13 6.99 -3.46
CA LEU A 78 -10.84 7.17 -2.83
C LEU A 78 -10.19 8.47 -3.29
N TYR A 79 -9.46 9.10 -2.41
CA TYR A 79 -8.55 10.18 -2.70
C TYR A 79 -7.12 9.70 -2.55
N VAL A 80 -6.32 9.86 -3.60
CA VAL A 80 -4.86 9.78 -3.54
C VAL A 80 -4.36 11.20 -3.38
N LEU A 81 -3.74 11.49 -2.26
CA LEU A 81 -3.27 12.81 -1.91
C LEU A 81 -1.75 12.81 -1.79
N ARG A 82 -1.14 13.93 -2.11
CA ARG A 82 0.29 14.15 -1.87
C ARG A 82 0.57 15.52 -1.28
N GLY A 83 1.62 15.61 -0.48
CA GLY A 83 2.05 16.87 0.13
C GLY A 83 3.28 16.71 0.99
N ALA A 84 3.81 17.83 1.43
CA ALA A 84 4.87 17.83 2.42
C ALA A 84 4.30 17.58 3.82
N PRO A 85 5.06 16.93 4.70
CA PRO A 85 4.71 16.83 6.11
C PRO A 85 4.50 18.21 6.74
N ASN A 86 3.54 18.30 7.67
CA ASN A 86 3.10 19.53 8.34
C ASN A 86 2.44 20.58 7.44
N GLU A 87 2.11 20.22 6.22
CA GLU A 87 1.41 21.07 5.27
C GLU A 87 0.08 20.45 4.85
N SER A 88 -0.82 21.26 4.33
CA SER A 88 -2.00 20.76 3.63
C SER A 88 -1.59 20.02 2.35
N PRO A 89 -2.37 19.04 1.90
CA PRO A 89 -2.09 18.38 0.63
C PRO A 89 -1.89 19.39 -0.49
N LYS A 90 -0.85 19.18 -1.28
CA LYS A 90 -0.55 20.01 -2.45
C LYS A 90 -1.61 19.85 -3.53
N ASP A 91 -1.97 18.61 -3.77
CA ASP A 91 -2.98 18.21 -4.76
C ASP A 91 -3.51 16.80 -4.46
N TYR A 92 -4.50 16.36 -5.23
CA TYR A 92 -5.07 15.02 -5.10
C TYR A 92 -5.62 14.52 -6.43
N MET A 93 -5.76 13.20 -6.54
CA MET A 93 -6.49 12.51 -7.60
C MET A 93 -7.62 11.68 -6.98
N MET A 94 -8.76 11.63 -7.66
CA MET A 94 -9.90 10.83 -7.23
C MET A 94 -9.95 9.51 -7.98
N LEU A 95 -10.20 8.42 -7.27
CA LEU A 95 -10.33 7.07 -7.82
C LEU A 95 -11.70 6.50 -7.45
N ARG A 96 -12.39 5.89 -8.42
CA ARG A 96 -13.67 5.22 -8.21
C ARG A 96 -13.55 3.73 -8.48
N TRP A 97 -14.10 2.93 -7.56
CA TRP A 97 -14.09 1.46 -7.59
C TRP A 97 -12.71 0.82 -7.40
N PHE A 98 -11.87 1.47 -6.62
CA PHE A 98 -10.55 0.97 -6.24
C PHE A 98 -10.52 0.30 -4.86
N GLY A 99 -11.69 -0.17 -4.39
CA GLY A 99 -11.79 -0.84 -3.09
C GLY A 99 -11.59 0.10 -1.90
N HIS A 100 -11.09 -0.44 -0.81
CA HIS A 100 -11.01 0.26 0.48
C HIS A 100 -9.77 1.14 0.64
N GLY A 101 -8.78 1.02 -0.24
CA GLY A 101 -7.56 1.84 -0.16
C GLY A 101 -6.58 1.44 0.95
N THR A 102 -6.60 0.19 1.36
CA THR A 102 -5.77 -0.30 2.48
C THR A 102 -4.29 -0.47 2.13
N ASN A 103 -3.94 -0.41 0.85
CA ASN A 103 -2.57 -0.52 0.38
C ASN A 103 -2.40 0.10 -1.00
N PHE A 104 -1.28 0.78 -1.19
CA PHE A 104 -0.79 1.26 -2.48
C PHE A 104 0.72 1.47 -2.42
N ALA A 105 1.33 1.68 -3.57
CA ALA A 105 2.73 2.08 -3.70
C ALA A 105 2.88 3.14 -4.78
N VAL A 106 3.86 4.01 -4.64
CA VAL A 106 4.19 5.06 -5.59
C VAL A 106 5.44 4.67 -6.37
N GLU A 107 5.32 4.63 -7.68
CA GLU A 107 6.43 4.40 -8.59
C GLU A 107 6.90 5.73 -9.17
N GLU A 108 8.19 6.00 -9.03
CA GLU A 108 8.85 7.15 -9.61
C GLU A 108 9.41 6.82 -10.99
N GLN A 109 8.93 7.51 -12.03
CA GLN A 109 9.50 7.44 -13.39
C GLN A 109 9.90 8.84 -13.87
N GLY A 110 11.12 9.24 -13.60
CA GLY A 110 11.58 10.59 -13.90
C GLY A 110 10.71 11.64 -13.21
N THR A 111 10.01 12.47 -13.98
CA THR A 111 9.09 13.48 -13.43
C THR A 111 7.67 12.96 -13.23
N GLU A 112 7.37 11.78 -13.72
CA GLU A 112 6.05 11.17 -13.61
C GLU A 112 5.95 10.29 -12.37
N ARG A 113 4.71 10.13 -11.88
CA ARG A 113 4.38 9.24 -10.78
C ARG A 113 3.28 8.31 -11.19
N TYR A 114 3.44 7.05 -10.86
CA TYR A 114 2.43 6.02 -11.07
C TYR A 114 2.02 5.45 -9.72
N ILE A 115 0.74 5.18 -9.59
CA ILE A 115 0.16 4.62 -8.38
C ILE A 115 -0.17 3.16 -8.66
N TRP A 116 0.47 2.25 -7.95
CA TRP A 116 0.09 0.85 -7.87
C TRP A 116 -0.89 0.68 -6.74
N ILE A 117 -2.07 0.18 -7.01
CA ILE A 117 -3.14 0.11 -6.03
C ILE A 117 -4.03 -1.12 -6.26
N GLY A 118 -4.53 -1.69 -5.18
CA GLY A 118 -5.59 -2.68 -5.27
C GLY A 118 -6.87 -2.06 -5.84
N SER A 119 -7.57 -2.79 -6.68
CA SER A 119 -8.77 -2.32 -7.37
C SER A 119 -9.85 -3.40 -7.48
N ASN A 120 -11.03 -3.05 -8.01
CA ASN A 120 -12.15 -3.96 -8.19
C ASN A 120 -12.62 -4.64 -6.89
N GLY A 121 -12.81 -3.86 -5.84
CA GLY A 121 -13.45 -4.34 -4.62
C GLY A 121 -14.95 -4.58 -4.85
N ASN A 122 -15.49 -5.62 -4.21
CA ASN A 122 -16.92 -5.93 -4.27
C ASN A 122 -17.71 -5.00 -3.36
N LYS A 123 -18.85 -4.53 -3.81
CA LYS A 123 -19.82 -3.86 -2.95
C LYS A 123 -20.42 -4.86 -1.96
N LEU A 124 -20.36 -4.55 -0.68
CA LEU A 124 -20.90 -5.36 0.39
C LEU A 124 -22.36 -5.00 0.68
N SER A 125 -23.05 -5.85 1.44
CA SER A 125 -24.48 -5.68 1.78
C SER A 125 -24.76 -4.42 2.60
N ASP A 126 -23.77 -3.93 3.34
CA ASP A 126 -23.83 -2.68 4.11
C ASP A 126 -23.53 -1.42 3.27
N GLY A 127 -23.28 -1.59 1.96
CA GLY A 127 -22.96 -0.52 1.03
C GLY A 127 -21.48 -0.13 0.98
N SER A 128 -20.65 -0.69 1.84
CA SER A 128 -19.19 -0.53 1.78
C SER A 128 -18.57 -1.38 0.65
N TYR A 129 -17.28 -1.19 0.42
CA TYR A 129 -16.52 -1.99 -0.55
C TYR A 129 -15.54 -2.90 0.15
N SER A 130 -15.46 -4.14 -0.33
CA SER A 130 -14.48 -5.11 0.13
C SER A 130 -13.07 -4.77 -0.32
N GLN A 131 -12.14 -5.58 0.12
CA GLN A 131 -10.77 -5.57 -0.39
C GLN A 131 -10.73 -5.83 -1.89
N SER A 132 -9.68 -5.34 -2.52
CA SER A 132 -9.45 -5.39 -3.96
C SER A 132 -9.25 -6.82 -4.49
N ASN A 133 -9.70 -7.07 -5.72
CA ASN A 133 -9.54 -8.34 -6.43
C ASN A 133 -8.59 -8.24 -7.63
N THR A 134 -8.17 -7.04 -7.98
CA THR A 134 -7.22 -6.75 -9.05
C THR A 134 -6.18 -5.75 -8.56
N VAL A 135 -5.09 -5.63 -9.29
CA VAL A 135 -4.10 -4.56 -9.13
C VAL A 135 -4.19 -3.63 -10.32
N SER A 136 -4.17 -2.33 -10.07
CA SER A 136 -4.08 -1.33 -11.13
C SER A 136 -2.83 -0.48 -10.97
N ARG A 137 -2.23 -0.13 -12.10
CA ARG A 137 -1.15 0.86 -12.22
C ARG A 137 -1.68 2.09 -12.96
N LEU A 138 -1.66 3.24 -12.33
CA LEU A 138 -2.27 4.46 -12.86
C LEU A 138 -1.28 5.60 -12.82
N LYS A 139 -1.15 6.33 -13.93
CA LYS A 139 -0.44 7.60 -13.92
C LYS A 139 -1.16 8.58 -12.99
N TYR A 140 -0.46 9.13 -12.03
CA TYR A 140 -1.00 10.19 -11.19
C TYR A 140 -1.26 11.45 -12.01
N SER A 141 -2.48 11.96 -11.89
CA SER A 141 -2.90 13.19 -12.57
C SER A 141 -3.73 14.01 -11.58
N PRO A 142 -3.18 15.11 -11.06
CA PRO A 142 -3.90 15.99 -10.15
C PRO A 142 -5.26 16.42 -10.70
N ASP A 143 -6.23 16.59 -9.82
CA ASP A 143 -7.60 17.05 -10.12
C ASP A 143 -8.39 16.15 -11.09
N LYS A 144 -7.90 14.94 -11.36
CA LYS A 144 -8.62 13.97 -12.21
C LYS A 144 -9.48 13.02 -11.35
N ASN A 145 -10.58 12.62 -11.95
CA ASN A 145 -11.44 11.55 -11.45
C ASN A 145 -11.26 10.35 -12.38
N ARG A 146 -10.66 9.28 -11.87
CA ARG A 146 -10.40 8.05 -12.61
C ARG A 146 -11.37 6.98 -12.12
N LYS A 147 -12.15 6.45 -13.05
CA LYS A 147 -13.00 5.30 -12.83
C LYS A 147 -12.23 4.03 -13.23
N LEU A 148 -12.39 2.96 -12.45
CA LEU A 148 -11.79 1.68 -12.80
C LEU A 148 -12.29 1.21 -14.16
N ASP A 149 -11.35 0.82 -15.00
CA ASP A 149 -11.59 0.14 -16.27
C ASP A 149 -10.93 -1.24 -16.23
N LEU A 150 -11.75 -2.27 -16.09
CA LEU A 150 -11.28 -3.66 -16.05
C LEU A 150 -10.75 -4.18 -17.38
N CYS A 151 -11.09 -3.51 -18.47
CA CYS A 151 -10.61 -3.83 -19.82
C CYS A 151 -9.41 -2.97 -20.24
N GLY A 152 -9.07 -1.96 -19.44
CA GLY A 152 -7.92 -1.12 -19.67
C GLY A 152 -6.60 -1.86 -19.44
N GLY A 153 -5.55 -1.45 -20.13
CA GLY A 153 -4.20 -2.02 -19.99
C GLY A 153 -3.55 -1.81 -18.62
N ASP A 154 -4.16 -0.96 -17.79
CA ASP A 154 -3.63 -0.59 -16.47
C ASP A 154 -4.11 -1.51 -15.33
N THR A 155 -4.89 -2.54 -15.62
CA THR A 155 -5.48 -3.41 -14.60
C THR A 155 -5.11 -4.87 -14.82
N PHE A 156 -4.56 -5.50 -13.78
CA PHE A 156 -4.01 -6.84 -13.80
C PHE A 156 -4.81 -7.77 -12.88
N PHE A 157 -5.18 -8.94 -13.42
CA PHE A 157 -5.82 -10.00 -12.66
C PHE A 157 -4.79 -11.01 -12.18
N ILE A 158 -4.91 -11.38 -10.92
CA ILE A 158 -4.17 -12.51 -10.37
C ILE A 158 -5.13 -13.70 -10.33
N LYS A 159 -4.87 -14.68 -11.19
CA LYS A 159 -5.76 -15.83 -11.38
C LYS A 159 -6.08 -16.54 -10.04
N ASP A 160 -7.35 -16.79 -9.78
CA ASP A 160 -7.85 -17.49 -8.60
C ASP A 160 -7.47 -16.87 -7.25
N LYS A 161 -7.14 -15.55 -7.27
CA LYS A 161 -6.76 -14.79 -6.08
C LYS A 161 -7.72 -13.64 -5.84
N TRP A 162 -7.81 -13.24 -4.59
CA TRP A 162 -8.59 -12.09 -4.13
C TRP A 162 -7.84 -11.38 -3.01
N ASN A 163 -8.33 -10.22 -2.59
CA ASN A 163 -7.72 -9.39 -1.55
C ASN A 163 -6.24 -9.10 -1.86
N VAL A 164 -6.01 -8.51 -3.03
CA VAL A 164 -4.68 -8.26 -3.58
C VAL A 164 -4.15 -6.90 -3.16
N HIS A 165 -2.88 -6.84 -2.80
CA HIS A 165 -2.20 -5.63 -2.37
C HIS A 165 -0.81 -5.56 -3.01
N PRO A 166 -0.52 -4.52 -3.81
CA PRO A 166 0.80 -4.31 -4.38
C PRO A 166 1.77 -3.66 -3.38
N ALA A 167 3.03 -3.97 -3.54
CA ALA A 167 4.17 -3.22 -3.01
C ALA A 167 5.28 -3.25 -4.06
N ILE A 168 6.04 -2.19 -4.18
CA ILE A 168 7.13 -2.10 -5.15
C ILE A 168 8.45 -1.75 -4.47
N ASP A 169 9.53 -2.22 -5.09
CA ASP A 169 10.90 -1.82 -4.81
C ASP A 169 11.55 -1.50 -6.15
N THR A 170 11.60 -0.22 -6.47
CA THR A 170 12.12 0.27 -7.75
C THR A 170 13.62 0.08 -7.88
N ASP A 171 14.36 0.10 -6.78
CA ASP A 171 15.81 -0.06 -6.77
C ASP A 171 16.22 -1.49 -7.12
N ASN A 172 15.42 -2.47 -6.73
CA ASN A 172 15.67 -3.88 -6.98
C ASN A 172 14.80 -4.48 -8.08
N ASP A 173 14.02 -3.67 -8.80
CA ASP A 173 13.12 -4.10 -9.88
C ASP A 173 12.10 -5.15 -9.41
N ILE A 174 11.50 -4.95 -8.24
CA ILE A 174 10.57 -5.90 -7.62
C ILE A 174 9.18 -5.33 -7.54
N LEU A 175 8.20 -6.08 -8.03
CA LEU A 175 6.78 -5.93 -7.72
C LEU A 175 6.36 -7.14 -6.87
N CYS A 176 6.00 -6.91 -5.62
CA CYS A 176 5.40 -7.90 -4.76
C CYS A 176 3.89 -7.70 -4.71
N ILE A 177 3.13 -8.75 -4.99
CA ILE A 177 1.68 -8.76 -4.81
C ILE A 177 1.35 -9.76 -3.71
N THR A 178 0.76 -9.28 -2.63
CA THR A 178 0.15 -10.19 -1.66
C THR A 178 -1.29 -10.48 -2.08
N ALA A 179 -1.68 -11.73 -2.04
CA ALA A 179 -3.00 -12.17 -2.46
C ALA A 179 -3.50 -13.34 -1.64
N SER A 180 -4.81 -13.47 -1.51
CA SER A 180 -5.43 -14.55 -0.73
C SER A 180 -6.02 -15.62 -1.64
N THR A 181 -5.96 -16.85 -1.14
CA THR A 181 -6.84 -17.97 -1.48
C THR A 181 -7.48 -18.45 -0.20
N THR A 182 -8.37 -19.44 -0.27
CA THR A 182 -9.04 -19.96 0.92
C THR A 182 -8.04 -20.46 1.97
N GLY A 183 -7.96 -19.72 3.08
CA GLY A 183 -7.09 -20.06 4.22
C GLY A 183 -5.61 -19.82 4.05
N VAL A 184 -5.18 -19.21 2.93
CA VAL A 184 -3.76 -18.95 2.63
C VAL A 184 -3.58 -17.52 2.14
N ARG A 185 -2.46 -16.91 2.52
CA ARG A 185 -1.96 -15.64 1.99
C ARG A 185 -0.66 -15.89 1.24
N ASP A 186 -0.62 -15.56 -0.04
CA ASP A 186 0.55 -15.68 -0.89
C ASP A 186 1.28 -14.35 -1.02
N PHE A 187 2.59 -14.43 -1.19
CA PHE A 187 3.46 -13.35 -1.61
C PHE A 187 4.03 -13.73 -2.98
N ILE A 188 3.65 -13.00 -4.01
CA ILE A 188 3.98 -13.29 -5.39
C ILE A 188 4.90 -12.19 -5.89
N PHE A 189 6.09 -12.58 -6.35
CA PHE A 189 7.10 -11.63 -6.80
C PHE A 189 7.23 -11.66 -8.32
N TYR A 190 7.25 -10.48 -8.91
CA TYR A 190 7.46 -10.22 -10.32
C TYR A 190 8.64 -9.27 -10.49
N ARG A 191 9.24 -9.25 -11.66
CA ARG A 191 10.04 -8.10 -12.05
C ARG A 191 9.10 -6.94 -12.36
N LEU A 192 9.36 -5.78 -11.76
CA LEU A 192 8.55 -4.58 -11.99
C LEU A 192 8.62 -4.19 -13.48
N SER A 193 9.81 -4.25 -14.08
CA SER A 193 10.03 -3.96 -15.50
C SER A 193 9.29 -4.88 -16.47
N ASP A 194 8.97 -6.11 -16.07
CA ASP A 194 8.18 -7.05 -16.88
C ASP A 194 6.67 -6.81 -16.77
N ALA A 195 6.24 -5.98 -15.81
CA ALA A 195 4.85 -5.62 -15.57
C ALA A 195 4.46 -4.25 -16.18
N LEU A 196 5.39 -3.61 -16.88
CA LEU A 196 5.23 -2.28 -17.50
C LEU A 196 4.93 -2.35 -19.04
#